data_a7621d42b555b145f52fe6513e283e55
#
_entry.id   a7621d42b555b145f52fe6513e283e55
#
_cell.length_a   1.000
_cell.length_b   1.000
_cell.length_c   1.000
_cell.angle_alpha   90.00
_cell.angle_beta   90.00
_cell.angle_gamma   90.00
#
_symmetry.space_group_name_H-M   'P 1'
#
loop_
_entity.id
_entity.type
_entity.pdbx_description
1 polymer ?
#
loop_
_entity_poly.entity_id
_entity_poly.type
_entity_poly.pdbx_seq_one_letter_code
_entity_poly.pdbx_strand_id
1 'polypeptide(L)'
;MPPPSPPRSKPLAIFDVDGTLVDSRHIIGLSMDAAFKAEGLTPPGYEVTRTIVGLSLEIAIDRIAPRGVDADGVKRLAEHYKNAYIELRADPAMQAPLYDGALELLETLQAKGWQIGVATGKSRRGLDIFIEQKNLSRFFSAHYCADDGPSKPNAFMVEANLAALSRMPHEAVMIGDTSFDIHMGQNADVATIGVDWGFHTKAELIKCKADIVVSTMSDLEAALIRFADKGAVV
;
A
#
# COMPACT_ATOMS: atom_id res chain seq x y z
N MET A 1 -31.49 26.92 22.57
CA MET A 1 -30.19 26.31 22.33
C MET A 1 -30.25 25.62 20.98
N PRO A 2 -29.27 25.78 20.08
CA PRO A 2 -29.24 24.98 18.87
C PRO A 2 -29.13 23.49 19.25
N PRO A 3 -29.71 22.55 18.46
CA PRO A 3 -29.56 21.13 18.73
C PRO A 3 -28.06 20.76 18.73
N PRO A 4 -27.64 19.78 19.56
CA PRO A 4 -26.27 19.32 19.54
C PRO A 4 -25.91 18.83 18.11
N SER A 5 -24.75 19.25 17.63
CA SER A 5 -24.23 18.77 16.35
C SER A 5 -24.22 17.24 16.35
N PRO A 6 -24.62 16.57 15.27
CA PRO A 6 -24.55 15.13 15.20
C PRO A 6 -23.09 14.67 15.50
N PRO A 7 -22.91 13.52 16.15
CA PRO A 7 -21.58 13.01 16.43
C PRO A 7 -20.82 12.93 15.10
N ARG A 8 -19.59 13.50 15.08
CA ARG A 8 -18.72 13.41 13.88
C ARG A 8 -18.53 11.93 13.55
N SER A 9 -18.70 11.60 12.29
CA SER A 9 -18.40 10.26 11.81
C SER A 9 -16.92 9.92 12.06
N LYS A 10 -16.61 8.64 12.33
CA LYS A 10 -15.23 8.21 12.54
C LYS A 10 -14.46 8.35 11.23
N PRO A 11 -13.33 9.07 11.18
CA PRO A 11 -12.53 9.14 9.96
C PRO A 11 -11.93 7.78 9.61
N LEU A 12 -11.67 7.56 8.32
CA LEU A 12 -11.10 6.33 7.79
C LEU A 12 -9.70 6.60 7.18
N ALA A 13 -8.68 5.92 7.69
CA ALA A 13 -7.36 5.88 7.08
C ALA A 13 -7.19 4.57 6.32
N ILE A 14 -6.94 4.62 5.01
CA ILE A 14 -6.71 3.45 4.17
C ILE A 14 -5.23 3.41 3.81
N PHE A 15 -4.53 2.37 4.25
CA PHE A 15 -3.08 2.23 4.05
C PHE A 15 -2.76 1.23 2.94
N ASP A 16 -1.76 1.55 2.12
CA ASP A 16 -0.97 0.51 1.49
C ASP A 16 -0.05 -0.18 2.51
N VAL A 17 0.60 -1.26 2.11
CA VAL A 17 1.45 -2.09 2.99
C VAL A 17 2.92 -1.95 2.60
N ASP A 18 3.29 -2.42 1.39
CA ASP A 18 4.69 -2.49 0.94
C ASP A 18 5.24 -1.09 0.63
N GLY A 19 6.26 -0.65 1.35
CA GLY A 19 6.82 0.70 1.21
C GLY A 19 6.08 1.77 2.03
N THR A 20 4.90 1.46 2.57
CA THR A 20 4.12 2.38 3.40
C THR A 20 4.18 2.02 4.89
N LEU A 21 3.75 0.82 5.26
CA LEU A 21 3.81 0.30 6.64
C LEU A 21 5.02 -0.58 6.89
N VAL A 22 5.54 -1.25 5.86
CA VAL A 22 6.64 -2.23 5.97
C VAL A 22 7.72 -1.95 4.94
N ASP A 23 9.00 -2.02 5.38
CA ASP A 23 10.14 -1.91 4.48
C ASP A 23 10.42 -3.26 3.80
N SER A 24 9.75 -3.49 2.69
CA SER A 24 9.89 -4.70 1.87
C SER A 24 10.82 -4.51 0.66
N ARG A 25 11.50 -3.36 0.55
CA ARG A 25 12.31 -3.02 -0.64
C ARG A 25 13.34 -4.09 -0.98
N HIS A 26 14.05 -4.58 0.02
CA HIS A 26 15.12 -5.56 -0.18
C HIS A 26 14.59 -6.91 -0.66
N ILE A 27 13.62 -7.48 0.04
CA ILE A 27 13.08 -8.80 -0.30
C ILE A 27 12.33 -8.80 -1.64
N ILE A 28 11.60 -7.73 -1.97
CA ILE A 28 10.91 -7.60 -3.26
C ILE A 28 11.92 -7.51 -4.40
N GLY A 29 12.99 -6.71 -4.26
CA GLY A 29 14.04 -6.61 -5.27
C GLY A 29 14.73 -7.94 -5.53
N LEU A 30 15.17 -8.64 -4.49
CA LEU A 30 15.80 -9.95 -4.60
C LEU A 30 14.87 -11.00 -5.21
N SER A 31 13.59 -11.01 -4.83
CA SER A 31 12.62 -11.96 -5.38
C SER A 31 12.37 -11.73 -6.87
N MET A 32 12.32 -10.46 -7.30
CA MET A 32 12.16 -10.11 -8.70
C MET A 32 13.39 -10.53 -9.51
N ASP A 33 14.58 -10.23 -9.03
CA ASP A 33 15.83 -10.64 -9.68
C ASP A 33 15.96 -12.16 -9.78
N ALA A 34 15.57 -12.89 -8.74
CA ALA A 34 15.58 -14.36 -8.74
C ALA A 34 14.60 -14.94 -9.76
N ALA A 35 13.41 -14.36 -9.88
CA ALA A 35 12.40 -14.78 -10.86
C ALA A 35 12.91 -14.67 -12.30
N PHE A 36 13.51 -13.53 -12.64
CA PHE A 36 14.06 -13.32 -13.98
C PHE A 36 15.25 -14.27 -14.27
N LYS A 37 16.13 -14.47 -13.29
CA LYS A 37 17.24 -15.45 -13.42
C LYS A 37 16.74 -16.88 -13.67
N ALA A 38 15.66 -17.29 -13.01
CA ALA A 38 15.08 -18.62 -13.18
C ALA A 38 14.57 -18.89 -14.60
N GLU A 39 14.10 -17.85 -15.31
CA GLU A 39 13.72 -17.93 -16.74
C GLU A 39 14.90 -17.61 -17.70
N GLY A 40 16.14 -17.51 -17.20
CA GLY A 40 17.31 -17.18 -18.03
C GLY A 40 17.32 -15.74 -18.57
N LEU A 41 16.53 -14.85 -17.96
CA LEU A 41 16.41 -13.44 -18.32
C LEU A 41 17.39 -12.58 -17.49
N THR A 42 17.75 -11.41 -18.02
CA THR A 42 18.53 -10.43 -17.26
C THR A 42 17.67 -9.86 -16.14
N PRO A 43 18.14 -9.89 -14.87
CA PRO A 43 17.43 -9.28 -13.76
C PRO A 43 17.13 -7.79 -13.99
N PRO A 44 15.95 -7.28 -13.64
CA PRO A 44 15.60 -5.89 -13.87
C PRO A 44 16.38 -4.91 -12.97
N GLY A 45 16.84 -5.39 -11.81
CA GLY A 45 17.46 -4.56 -10.78
C GLY A 45 16.46 -3.67 -10.03
N TYR A 46 16.93 -3.08 -8.93
CA TYR A 46 16.08 -2.33 -8.01
C TYR A 46 15.41 -1.12 -8.68
N GLU A 47 16.14 -0.34 -9.48
CA GLU A 47 15.62 0.89 -10.08
C GLU A 47 14.46 0.66 -11.06
N VAL A 48 14.42 -0.50 -11.71
CA VAL A 48 13.28 -0.90 -12.55
C VAL A 48 12.16 -1.48 -11.66
N THR A 49 12.51 -2.39 -10.77
CA THR A 49 11.55 -3.07 -9.88
C THR A 49 10.76 -2.07 -9.03
N ARG A 50 11.40 -1.05 -8.45
CA ARG A 50 10.72 -0.05 -7.62
C ARG A 50 9.58 0.68 -8.34
N THR A 51 9.64 0.80 -9.67
CA THR A 51 8.65 1.54 -10.46
C THR A 51 7.33 0.80 -10.67
N ILE A 52 7.29 -0.49 -10.34
CA ILE A 52 6.11 -1.34 -10.55
C ILE A 52 5.52 -1.90 -9.24
N VAL A 53 6.17 -1.65 -8.12
CA VAL A 53 5.64 -2.06 -6.81
C VAL A 53 4.35 -1.30 -6.49
N GLY A 54 3.40 -2.01 -5.87
CA GLY A 54 2.04 -1.51 -5.64
C GLY A 54 1.00 -2.07 -6.61
N LEU A 55 1.41 -2.52 -7.79
CA LEU A 55 0.55 -3.24 -8.75
C LEU A 55 0.37 -4.70 -8.34
N SER A 56 -0.69 -5.34 -8.87
CA SER A 56 -0.83 -6.81 -8.84
C SER A 56 0.36 -7.46 -9.57
N LEU A 57 0.86 -8.57 -9.05
CA LEU A 57 2.15 -9.14 -9.45
C LEU A 57 2.30 -9.39 -10.94
N GLU A 58 1.30 -10.01 -11.60
CA GLU A 58 1.38 -10.30 -13.03
C GLU A 58 1.38 -9.02 -13.87
N ILE A 59 0.57 -8.01 -13.50
CA ILE A 59 0.57 -6.69 -14.16
C ILE A 59 1.92 -5.99 -13.96
N ALA A 60 2.50 -6.09 -12.77
CA ALA A 60 3.82 -5.54 -12.47
C ALA A 60 4.90 -6.17 -13.35
N ILE A 61 4.92 -7.49 -13.45
CA ILE A 61 5.90 -8.25 -14.25
C ILE A 61 5.72 -7.95 -15.73
N ASP A 62 4.49 -7.95 -16.25
CA ASP A 62 4.20 -7.65 -17.66
C ASP A 62 4.77 -6.30 -18.11
N ARG A 63 4.74 -5.29 -17.23
CA ARG A 63 5.28 -3.95 -17.52
C ARG A 63 6.80 -3.90 -17.71
N ILE A 64 7.53 -4.81 -17.08
CA ILE A 64 9.00 -4.82 -17.11
C ILE A 64 9.58 -6.04 -17.83
N ALA A 65 8.74 -6.98 -18.24
CA ALA A 65 9.16 -8.16 -18.99
C ALA A 65 9.79 -7.76 -20.33
N PRO A 66 10.90 -8.40 -20.74
CA PRO A 66 11.51 -8.14 -22.04
C PRO A 66 10.57 -8.46 -23.20
N ARG A 67 10.78 -7.81 -24.34
CA ARG A 67 10.03 -8.13 -25.57
C ARG A 67 10.14 -9.61 -25.91
N GLY A 68 9.00 -10.25 -26.19
CA GLY A 68 8.92 -11.67 -26.52
C GLY A 68 8.52 -12.59 -25.38
N VAL A 69 8.43 -12.08 -24.15
CA VAL A 69 7.78 -12.79 -23.05
C VAL A 69 6.26 -12.65 -23.24
N ASP A 70 5.59 -13.78 -23.43
CA ASP A 70 4.15 -13.87 -23.59
C ASP A 70 3.42 -13.98 -22.24
N ALA A 71 2.10 -14.06 -22.26
CA ALA A 71 1.28 -14.15 -21.05
C ALA A 71 1.62 -15.38 -20.17
N ASP A 72 2.01 -16.49 -20.78
CA ASP A 72 2.41 -17.68 -20.02
C ASP A 72 3.83 -17.50 -19.40
N GLY A 73 4.73 -16.78 -20.08
CA GLY A 73 6.01 -16.36 -19.53
C GLY A 73 5.84 -15.45 -18.34
N VAL A 74 4.91 -14.50 -18.39
CA VAL A 74 4.57 -13.62 -17.24
C VAL A 74 4.08 -14.44 -16.05
N LYS A 75 3.23 -15.44 -16.28
CA LYS A 75 2.76 -16.33 -15.18
C LYS A 75 3.90 -17.14 -14.58
N ARG A 76 4.80 -17.69 -15.39
CA ARG A 76 5.97 -18.42 -14.88
C ARG A 76 6.88 -17.51 -14.05
N LEU A 77 7.15 -16.30 -14.51
CA LEU A 77 7.90 -15.29 -13.74
C LEU A 77 7.19 -14.98 -12.41
N ALA A 78 5.87 -14.85 -12.41
CA ALA A 78 5.10 -14.61 -11.19
C ALA A 78 5.20 -15.80 -10.20
N GLU A 79 5.18 -17.03 -10.68
CA GLU A 79 5.37 -18.22 -9.83
C GLU A 79 6.82 -18.29 -9.28
N HIS A 80 7.83 -18.02 -10.10
CA HIS A 80 9.23 -17.93 -9.63
C HIS A 80 9.39 -16.83 -8.58
N TYR A 81 8.77 -15.65 -8.77
CA TYR A 81 8.78 -14.59 -7.78
C TYR A 81 8.17 -15.04 -6.44
N LYS A 82 6.98 -15.67 -6.47
CA LYS A 82 6.30 -16.16 -5.26
C LYS A 82 7.17 -17.17 -4.52
N ASN A 83 7.79 -18.11 -5.24
CA ASN A 83 8.66 -19.13 -4.66
C ASN A 83 9.89 -18.47 -4.02
N ALA A 84 10.59 -17.61 -4.74
CA ALA A 84 11.74 -16.87 -4.21
C ALA A 84 11.39 -16.02 -2.98
N TYR A 85 10.25 -15.34 -3.01
CA TYR A 85 9.77 -14.55 -1.86
C TYR A 85 9.51 -15.43 -0.62
N ILE A 86 8.92 -16.63 -0.80
CA ILE A 86 8.67 -17.58 0.30
C ILE A 86 10.00 -18.09 0.87
N GLU A 87 10.95 -18.47 0.01
CA GLU A 87 12.26 -18.95 0.43
C GLU A 87 13.05 -17.88 1.17
N LEU A 88 13.15 -16.68 0.61
CA LEU A 88 13.85 -15.56 1.24
C LEU A 88 13.24 -15.18 2.59
N ARG A 89 11.92 -15.13 2.69
CA ARG A 89 11.24 -14.79 3.94
C ARG A 89 11.46 -15.81 5.05
N ALA A 90 11.84 -17.06 4.73
CA ALA A 90 12.16 -18.06 5.74
C ALA A 90 13.42 -17.69 6.56
N ASP A 91 14.32 -16.87 5.99
CA ASP A 91 15.45 -16.29 6.71
C ASP A 91 14.99 -15.08 7.56
N PRO A 92 15.16 -15.11 8.89
CA PRO A 92 14.83 -13.97 9.75
C PRO A 92 15.50 -12.65 9.34
N ALA A 93 16.72 -12.72 8.75
CA ALA A 93 17.44 -11.53 8.29
C ALA A 93 16.81 -10.87 7.06
N MET A 94 15.95 -11.59 6.33
CA MET A 94 15.25 -11.13 5.13
C MET A 94 13.80 -10.69 5.43
N GLN A 95 13.35 -10.79 6.68
CA GLN A 95 12.02 -10.35 7.06
C GLN A 95 11.92 -8.83 7.02
N ALA A 96 10.96 -8.34 6.23
CA ALA A 96 10.69 -6.91 6.13
C ALA A 96 10.17 -6.35 7.47
N PRO A 97 10.87 -5.37 8.10
CA PRO A 97 10.42 -4.75 9.33
C PRO A 97 9.28 -3.77 9.05
N LEU A 98 8.46 -3.47 10.08
CA LEU A 98 7.64 -2.26 10.05
C LEU A 98 8.57 -1.04 10.01
N TYR A 99 8.16 0.02 9.33
CA TYR A 99 8.85 1.30 9.45
C TYR A 99 8.75 1.81 10.91
N ASP A 100 9.79 2.50 11.35
CA ASP A 100 9.82 3.09 12.70
C ASP A 100 8.63 4.02 12.92
N GLY A 101 7.91 3.82 14.01
CA GLY A 101 6.71 4.58 14.34
C GLY A 101 5.40 4.08 13.69
N ALA A 102 5.44 3.08 12.79
CA ALA A 102 4.23 2.61 12.12
C ALA A 102 3.25 1.93 13.09
N LEU A 103 3.75 1.15 14.04
CA LEU A 103 2.90 0.50 15.05
C LEU A 103 2.27 1.54 15.98
N GLU A 104 3.06 2.48 16.47
CA GLU A 104 2.63 3.58 17.33
C GLU A 104 1.58 4.47 16.65
N LEU A 105 1.74 4.71 15.35
CA LEU A 105 0.73 5.44 14.57
C LEU A 105 -0.61 4.68 14.54
N LEU A 106 -0.60 3.38 14.24
CA LEU A 106 -1.81 2.56 14.22
C LEU A 106 -2.50 2.55 15.60
N GLU A 107 -1.73 2.44 16.68
CA GLU A 107 -2.25 2.52 18.06
C GLU A 107 -2.87 3.89 18.36
N THR A 108 -2.20 4.96 17.96
CA THR A 108 -2.71 6.33 18.11
C THR A 108 -4.02 6.56 17.36
N LEU A 109 -4.09 6.11 16.10
CA LEU A 109 -5.29 6.24 15.30
C LEU A 109 -6.45 5.46 15.92
N GLN A 110 -6.22 4.22 16.34
CA GLN A 110 -7.23 3.40 17.02
C GLN A 110 -7.73 4.07 18.31
N ALA A 111 -6.82 4.58 19.14
CA ALA A 111 -7.17 5.28 20.39
C ALA A 111 -7.97 6.56 20.15
N LYS A 112 -7.73 7.25 19.02
CA LYS A 112 -8.50 8.42 18.57
C LYS A 112 -9.82 8.07 17.86
N GLY A 113 -10.17 6.78 17.77
CA GLY A 113 -11.43 6.31 17.21
C GLY A 113 -11.47 6.24 15.68
N TRP A 114 -10.33 6.29 14.99
CA TRP A 114 -10.26 6.06 13.57
C TRP A 114 -10.65 4.62 13.22
N GLN A 115 -11.25 4.45 12.05
CA GLN A 115 -11.26 3.16 11.35
C GLN A 115 -10.02 3.09 10.46
N ILE A 116 -9.44 1.90 10.38
CA ILE A 116 -8.23 1.69 9.59
C ILE A 116 -8.53 0.60 8.57
N GLY A 117 -8.33 0.92 7.30
CA GLY A 117 -8.46 0.01 6.18
C GLY A 117 -7.11 -0.30 5.53
N VAL A 118 -7.08 -1.35 4.70
CA VAL A 118 -5.92 -1.70 3.87
C VAL A 118 -6.35 -1.80 2.41
N ALA A 119 -5.50 -1.28 1.50
CA ALA A 119 -5.63 -1.42 0.06
C ALA A 119 -4.24 -1.69 -0.54
N THR A 120 -3.95 -2.96 -0.90
CA THR A 120 -2.59 -3.38 -1.24
C THR A 120 -2.49 -4.23 -2.50
N GLY A 121 -1.36 -4.12 -3.21
CA GLY A 121 -0.99 -4.99 -4.33
C GLY A 121 -0.56 -6.42 -3.94
N LYS A 122 -0.47 -6.72 -2.64
CA LYS A 122 -0.19 -8.09 -2.16
C LYS A 122 -1.31 -9.06 -2.55
N SER A 123 -0.95 -10.34 -2.71
CA SER A 123 -1.97 -11.41 -2.75
C SER A 123 -2.66 -11.58 -1.39
N ARG A 124 -3.83 -12.19 -1.37
CA ARG A 124 -4.57 -12.50 -0.14
C ARG A 124 -3.69 -13.25 0.86
N ARG A 125 -3.04 -14.33 0.42
CA ARG A 125 -2.10 -15.08 1.25
C ARG A 125 -0.96 -14.22 1.81
N GLY A 126 -0.40 -13.32 0.99
CA GLY A 126 0.68 -12.44 1.43
C GLY A 126 0.23 -11.43 2.48
N LEU A 127 -0.97 -10.87 2.32
CA LEU A 127 -1.58 -9.94 3.28
C LEU A 127 -1.92 -10.62 4.60
N ASP A 128 -2.55 -11.80 4.56
CA ASP A 128 -2.94 -12.55 5.77
C ASP A 128 -1.70 -12.90 6.62
N ILE A 129 -0.64 -13.38 5.98
CA ILE A 129 0.63 -13.66 6.66
C ILE A 129 1.24 -12.37 7.26
N PHE A 130 1.22 -11.25 6.53
CA PHE A 130 1.71 -9.97 7.04
C PHE A 130 0.93 -9.54 8.30
N ILE A 131 -0.39 -9.57 8.25
CA ILE A 131 -1.26 -9.20 9.37
C ILE A 131 -0.98 -10.09 10.59
N GLU A 132 -0.87 -11.40 10.38
CA GLU A 132 -0.62 -12.38 11.46
C GLU A 132 0.79 -12.20 12.06
N GLN A 133 1.83 -12.20 11.24
CA GLN A 133 3.22 -12.11 11.71
C GLN A 133 3.54 -10.82 12.46
N LYS A 134 2.89 -9.72 12.09
CA LYS A 134 3.08 -8.41 12.75
C LYS A 134 2.04 -8.14 13.86
N ASN A 135 1.13 -9.11 14.15
CA ASN A 135 0.04 -8.97 15.14
C ASN A 135 -0.85 -7.73 14.90
N LEU A 136 -1.18 -7.46 13.63
CA LEU A 136 -1.89 -6.23 13.24
C LEU A 136 -3.41 -6.42 13.08
N SER A 137 -3.95 -7.62 13.23
CA SER A 137 -5.38 -7.93 13.03
C SER A 137 -6.32 -7.03 13.84
N ARG A 138 -5.89 -6.59 15.03
CA ARG A 138 -6.69 -5.73 15.91
C ARG A 138 -6.91 -4.31 15.37
N PHE A 139 -6.08 -3.87 14.40
CA PHE A 139 -6.14 -2.51 13.87
C PHE A 139 -7.03 -2.40 12.63
N PHE A 140 -7.01 -3.40 11.77
CA PHE A 140 -7.64 -3.31 10.46
C PHE A 140 -9.12 -3.69 10.51
N SER A 141 -9.99 -2.69 10.28
CA SER A 141 -11.44 -2.85 10.23
C SER A 141 -11.92 -3.44 8.90
N ALA A 142 -11.18 -3.23 7.82
CA ALA A 142 -11.38 -3.84 6.50
C ALA A 142 -10.04 -3.92 5.76
N HIS A 143 -9.88 -4.89 4.86
CA HIS A 143 -8.66 -5.04 4.09
C HIS A 143 -8.91 -5.69 2.73
N TYR A 144 -8.46 -5.02 1.68
CA TYR A 144 -8.58 -5.45 0.29
C TYR A 144 -7.21 -5.55 -0.36
N CYS A 145 -7.06 -6.52 -1.25
CA CYS A 145 -5.80 -6.87 -1.87
C CYS A 145 -5.95 -7.15 -3.37
N ALA A 146 -4.84 -7.49 -4.04
CA ALA A 146 -4.82 -7.75 -5.46
C ALA A 146 -5.77 -8.86 -5.94
N ASP A 147 -6.11 -9.81 -5.06
CA ASP A 147 -6.96 -10.95 -5.41
C ASP A 147 -8.47 -10.62 -5.30
N ASP A 148 -8.84 -9.48 -4.74
CA ASP A 148 -10.24 -9.11 -4.52
C ASP A 148 -10.86 -8.37 -5.70
N GLY A 149 -10.06 -7.81 -6.61
CA GLY A 149 -10.56 -7.06 -7.75
C GLY A 149 -9.48 -6.39 -8.60
N PRO A 150 -9.83 -5.38 -9.39
CA PRO A 150 -8.89 -4.69 -10.27
C PRO A 150 -7.71 -4.11 -9.52
N SER A 151 -6.51 -4.20 -10.15
CA SER A 151 -5.25 -3.65 -9.62
C SER A 151 -5.29 -2.13 -9.52
N LYS A 152 -4.49 -1.56 -8.61
CA LYS A 152 -4.15 -0.12 -8.61
C LYS A 152 -3.74 0.31 -10.04
N PRO A 153 -4.10 1.48 -10.50
CA PRO A 153 -4.76 2.59 -9.80
C PRO A 153 -6.30 2.57 -9.86
N ASN A 154 -6.95 1.41 -10.11
CA ASN A 154 -8.40 1.34 -10.06
C ASN A 154 -8.92 1.65 -8.66
N ALA A 155 -10.04 2.38 -8.55
CA ALA A 155 -10.62 2.83 -7.29
C ALA A 155 -11.14 1.69 -6.38
N PHE A 156 -11.32 0.48 -6.94
CA PHE A 156 -12.03 -0.64 -6.33
C PHE A 156 -11.67 -0.89 -4.86
N MET A 157 -10.38 -1.00 -4.52
CA MET A 157 -9.98 -1.34 -3.14
C MET A 157 -10.30 -0.23 -2.14
N VAL A 158 -10.26 1.04 -2.56
CA VAL A 158 -10.69 2.17 -1.73
C VAL A 158 -12.21 2.18 -1.59
N GLU A 159 -12.95 2.06 -2.69
CA GLU A 159 -14.42 2.00 -2.68
C GLU A 159 -14.95 0.83 -1.86
N ALA A 160 -14.30 -0.34 -1.94
CA ALA A 160 -14.63 -1.51 -1.13
C ALA A 160 -14.43 -1.26 0.37
N ASN A 161 -13.34 -0.56 0.77
CA ASN A 161 -13.13 -0.12 2.16
C ASN A 161 -14.24 0.85 2.60
N LEU A 162 -14.58 1.84 1.76
CA LEU A 162 -15.65 2.80 2.05
C LEU A 162 -16.99 2.08 2.27
N ALA A 163 -17.35 1.18 1.36
CA ALA A 163 -18.59 0.41 1.44
C ALA A 163 -18.65 -0.49 2.67
N ALA A 164 -17.59 -1.27 2.94
CA ALA A 164 -17.52 -2.18 4.08
C ALA A 164 -17.65 -1.46 5.43
N LEU A 165 -17.13 -0.23 5.53
CA LEU A 165 -17.10 0.54 6.75
C LEU A 165 -18.18 1.64 6.80
N SER A 166 -19.05 1.70 5.78
CA SER A 166 -20.13 2.69 5.64
C SER A 166 -19.59 4.12 5.77
N ARG A 167 -18.55 4.45 4.95
CA ARG A 167 -17.91 5.77 4.89
C ARG A 167 -18.14 6.43 3.54
N MET A 168 -18.19 7.76 3.58
CA MET A 168 -18.22 8.58 2.39
C MET A 168 -16.79 8.98 1.98
N PRO A 169 -16.52 9.28 0.71
CA PRO A 169 -15.17 9.65 0.26
C PRO A 169 -14.51 10.77 1.08
N HIS A 170 -15.25 11.83 1.43
CA HIS A 170 -14.75 12.96 2.21
C HIS A 170 -14.39 12.63 3.68
N GLU A 171 -14.73 11.42 4.15
CA GLU A 171 -14.43 10.91 5.49
C GLU A 171 -13.17 10.02 5.48
N ALA A 172 -12.59 9.78 4.30
CA ALA A 172 -11.49 8.85 4.11
C ALA A 172 -10.26 9.50 3.49
N VAL A 173 -9.10 8.93 3.81
CA VAL A 173 -7.81 9.30 3.22
C VAL A 173 -7.05 8.04 2.82
N MET A 174 -6.50 8.03 1.58
CA MET A 174 -5.59 7.00 1.10
C MET A 174 -4.14 7.39 1.39
N ILE A 175 -3.39 6.50 2.01
CA ILE A 175 -1.98 6.67 2.36
C ILE A 175 -1.16 5.63 1.60
N GLY A 176 -0.17 6.07 0.83
CA GLY A 176 0.70 5.18 0.08
C GLY A 176 1.98 5.84 -0.40
N ASP A 177 2.94 5.03 -0.81
CA ASP A 177 4.26 5.47 -1.21
C ASP A 177 4.47 5.47 -2.73
N THR A 178 3.45 5.07 -3.51
CA THR A 178 3.54 5.02 -4.97
C THR A 178 2.50 5.91 -5.66
N SER A 179 2.78 6.28 -6.91
CA SER A 179 1.80 6.97 -7.76
C SER A 179 0.52 6.15 -7.98
N PHE A 180 0.60 4.82 -7.85
CA PHE A 180 -0.57 3.95 -7.99
C PHE A 180 -1.55 4.14 -6.84
N ASP A 181 -1.05 4.37 -5.63
CA ASP A 181 -1.85 4.66 -4.43
C ASP A 181 -2.55 6.00 -4.56
N ILE A 182 -1.77 7.02 -4.95
CA ILE A 182 -2.29 8.38 -5.13
C ILE A 182 -3.40 8.39 -6.19
N HIS A 183 -3.15 7.80 -7.36
CA HIS A 183 -4.17 7.74 -8.40
C HIS A 183 -5.37 6.89 -7.98
N MET A 184 -5.20 5.80 -7.21
CA MET A 184 -6.30 5.01 -6.68
C MET A 184 -7.18 5.83 -5.74
N GLY A 185 -6.57 6.59 -4.83
CA GLY A 185 -7.30 7.51 -3.94
C GLY A 185 -8.04 8.60 -4.71
N GLN A 186 -7.37 9.23 -5.68
CA GLN A 186 -7.98 10.25 -6.56
C GLN A 186 -9.17 9.69 -7.36
N ASN A 187 -9.03 8.47 -7.90
CA ASN A 187 -10.09 7.82 -8.67
C ASN A 187 -11.30 7.43 -7.80
N ALA A 188 -11.14 7.36 -6.47
CA ALA A 188 -12.19 7.13 -5.49
C ALA A 188 -12.69 8.42 -4.80
N ASP A 189 -12.25 9.60 -5.26
CA ASP A 189 -12.58 10.91 -4.70
C ASP A 189 -12.23 11.06 -3.20
N VAL A 190 -11.20 10.33 -2.70
CA VAL A 190 -10.71 10.48 -1.32
C VAL A 190 -9.44 11.33 -1.29
N ALA A 191 -9.18 11.96 -0.13
CA ALA A 191 -7.92 12.65 0.10
C ALA A 191 -6.73 11.68 0.02
N THR A 192 -5.56 12.20 -0.38
CA THR A 192 -4.35 11.39 -0.61
C THR A 192 -3.15 11.93 0.15
N ILE A 193 -2.45 11.05 0.85
CA ILE A 193 -1.16 11.35 1.49
C ILE A 193 -0.09 10.45 0.87
N GLY A 194 0.88 11.06 0.20
CA GLY A 194 2.08 10.37 -0.25
C GLY A 194 3.11 10.28 0.87
N VAL A 195 3.76 9.13 1.03
CA VAL A 195 4.89 8.95 1.95
C VAL A 195 6.16 8.68 1.15
N ASP A 196 7.25 9.43 1.41
CA ASP A 196 8.44 9.42 0.54
C ASP A 196 9.59 8.52 1.04
N TRP A 197 9.34 7.68 2.03
CA TRP A 197 10.30 6.68 2.52
C TRP A 197 10.22 5.32 1.83
N GLY A 198 9.23 5.12 0.92
CA GLY A 198 8.99 3.87 0.22
C GLY A 198 9.70 3.73 -1.13
N PHE A 199 8.97 3.28 -2.16
CA PHE A 199 9.50 2.98 -3.49
C PHE A 199 9.57 4.21 -4.42
N HIS A 200 8.58 5.10 -4.38
CA HIS A 200 8.58 6.30 -5.20
C HIS A 200 9.19 7.49 -4.45
N THR A 201 9.88 8.33 -5.19
CA THR A 201 10.48 9.55 -4.66
C THR A 201 9.44 10.64 -4.40
N LYS A 202 9.78 11.58 -3.52
CA LYS A 202 8.95 12.77 -3.26
C LYS A 202 8.54 13.50 -4.56
N ALA A 203 9.47 13.61 -5.50
CA ALA A 203 9.20 14.26 -6.79
C ALA A 203 8.15 13.51 -7.63
N GLU A 204 8.19 12.18 -7.63
CA GLU A 204 7.20 11.34 -8.31
C GLU A 204 5.81 11.48 -7.66
N LEU A 205 5.74 11.51 -6.33
CA LEU A 205 4.49 11.69 -5.58
C LEU A 205 3.88 13.10 -5.78
N ILE A 206 4.71 14.14 -5.81
CA ILE A 206 4.25 15.51 -6.15
C ILE A 206 3.76 15.57 -7.59
N LYS A 207 4.45 14.95 -8.54
CA LYS A 207 4.08 14.92 -9.94
C LYS A 207 2.71 14.26 -10.18
N CYS A 208 2.34 13.22 -9.41
CA CYS A 208 1.02 12.62 -9.49
C CYS A 208 -0.04 13.35 -8.65
N LYS A 209 0.29 14.53 -8.10
CA LYS A 209 -0.62 15.45 -7.40
C LYS A 209 -1.22 14.83 -6.13
N ALA A 210 -0.40 14.14 -5.31
CA ALA A 210 -0.78 13.85 -3.95
C ALA A 210 -1.17 15.16 -3.23
N ASP A 211 -2.24 15.17 -2.43
CA ASP A 211 -2.68 16.38 -1.73
C ASP A 211 -1.61 16.88 -0.76
N ILE A 212 -0.89 15.94 -0.12
CA ILE A 212 0.31 16.23 0.65
C ILE A 212 1.32 15.09 0.51
N VAL A 213 2.62 15.40 0.61
CA VAL A 213 3.70 14.40 0.72
C VAL A 213 4.44 14.64 2.02
N VAL A 214 4.55 13.59 2.84
CA VAL A 214 5.21 13.61 4.14
C VAL A 214 6.46 12.73 4.13
N SER A 215 7.42 13.07 5.01
CA SER A 215 8.73 12.39 5.04
C SER A 215 8.99 11.65 6.37
N THR A 216 8.09 11.75 7.34
CA THR A 216 8.19 11.05 8.63
C THR A 216 6.82 10.53 9.11
N MET A 217 6.83 9.50 9.97
CA MET A 217 5.59 9.02 10.61
C MET A 217 4.93 10.10 11.48
N SER A 218 5.71 10.98 12.10
CA SER A 218 5.19 12.12 12.87
C SER A 218 4.47 13.13 12.00
N ASP A 219 5.00 13.43 10.79
CA ASP A 219 4.33 14.30 9.84
C ASP A 219 3.04 13.67 9.31
N LEU A 220 3.05 12.34 9.11
CA LEU A 220 1.86 11.58 8.71
C LEU A 220 0.78 11.65 9.79
N GLU A 221 1.14 11.42 11.06
CA GLU A 221 0.20 11.55 12.19
C GLU A 221 -0.40 12.95 12.24
N ALA A 222 0.43 13.98 12.13
CA ALA A 222 -0.02 15.37 12.15
C ALA A 222 -0.97 15.69 10.99
N ALA A 223 -0.72 15.15 9.78
CA ALA A 223 -1.60 15.31 8.63
C ALA A 223 -2.96 14.62 8.83
N LEU A 224 -2.96 13.40 9.39
CA LEU A 224 -4.18 12.64 9.70
C LEU A 224 -5.01 13.36 10.77
N ILE A 225 -4.40 13.89 11.83
CA ILE A 225 -5.11 14.67 12.85
C ILE A 225 -5.76 15.91 12.22
N ARG A 226 -5.04 16.64 11.37
CA ARG A 226 -5.62 17.80 10.65
C ARG A 226 -6.81 17.39 9.79
N PHE A 227 -6.72 16.25 9.09
CA PHE A 227 -7.84 15.72 8.30
C PHE A 227 -9.08 15.46 9.16
N ALA A 228 -8.92 14.81 10.32
CA ALA A 228 -10.03 14.56 11.24
C ALA A 228 -10.70 15.84 11.74
N ASP A 229 -9.90 16.90 11.96
CA ASP A 229 -10.41 18.18 12.48
C ASP A 229 -11.07 19.04 11.42
N LYS A 230 -10.52 19.08 10.20
CA LYS A 230 -10.92 20.02 9.14
C LYS A 230 -11.59 19.34 7.93
N GLY A 231 -11.49 18.03 7.77
CA GLY A 231 -11.90 17.32 6.54
C GLY A 231 -10.92 17.53 5.37
N ALA A 232 -9.68 18.00 5.64
CA ALA A 232 -8.65 18.22 4.64
C ALA A 232 -7.25 17.94 5.24
N VAL A 233 -6.35 17.38 4.42
CA VAL A 233 -4.98 17.05 4.86
C VAL A 233 -4.01 18.24 4.80
N VAL A 234 -4.41 19.36 4.21
CA VAL A 234 -3.65 20.62 4.07
C VAL A 234 -4.24 21.74 4.90
#